data_f8531373fc1503a771483ec487dc243c
#
_entry.id   f8531373fc1503a771483ec487dc243c
#
_cell.length_a   1.000
_cell.length_b   1.000
_cell.length_c   1.000
_cell.angle_alpha   90.00
_cell.angle_beta   90.00
_cell.angle_gamma   90.00
#
_symmetry.space_group_name_H-M   'P 1'
#
loop_
_entity.id
_entity.type
_entity.pdbx_description
1 polymer ?
#
loop_
_entity_poly.entity_id
_entity_poly.type
_entity_poly.pdbx_seq_one_letter_code
_entity_poly.pdbx_strand_id
1 'polypeptide(L)'
;MSKEYEEKRGPRGADEHTEKRFPRERRAEERVPVRERDAGADGLIEGRNAVTEALRAGTPIDKIFIARGETDKTLGHIASTARAAGVVVVEADRRKLDYMSATKAHQGVIALAAVREYASVEDILSAAREREEAPLLVVCDEISDPHTLGAIIRTAECAGAHGVIIPKRRSAGLTSIVGKTSAGAVSYLPVARVPNIPALLRELQQQGDRKSVV
;
A
#
# COMPACT_ATOMS: atom_id res chain seq x y z
N MET A 1 -16.66 -58.23 66.14
CA MET A 1 -17.18 -56.90 66.49
C MET A 1 -16.64 -55.93 65.42
N SER A 2 -17.40 -55.77 64.36
CA SER A 2 -17.07 -54.90 63.21
C SER A 2 -18.13 -53.80 63.18
N LYS A 3 -17.67 -52.53 63.16
CA LYS A 3 -18.53 -51.38 62.98
C LYS A 3 -18.41 -50.94 61.52
N GLU A 4 -19.59 -51.04 60.85
CA GLU A 4 -19.83 -50.47 59.53
C GLU A 4 -19.72 -48.95 59.56
N TYR A 5 -19.01 -48.37 58.57
CA TYR A 5 -19.03 -46.95 58.25
C TYR A 5 -19.83 -46.75 56.96
N GLU A 6 -20.99 -46.16 57.14
CA GLU A 6 -21.96 -45.82 56.12
C GLU A 6 -21.53 -44.48 55.47
N GLU A 7 -21.14 -44.54 54.23
CA GLU A 7 -20.64 -43.34 53.43
C GLU A 7 -21.83 -42.69 52.75
N LYS A 8 -22.30 -41.56 53.31
CA LYS A 8 -23.35 -40.74 52.71
C LYS A 8 -22.80 -39.97 51.49
N ARG A 9 -23.16 -40.35 50.25
CA ARG A 9 -22.97 -39.62 49.03
C ARG A 9 -23.99 -38.49 48.95
N GLY A 10 -23.55 -37.23 49.02
CA GLY A 10 -24.35 -36.05 48.70
C GLY A 10 -24.49 -35.84 47.18
N PRO A 11 -25.51 -35.09 46.73
CA PRO A 11 -25.82 -34.94 45.31
C PRO A 11 -24.80 -34.04 44.63
N ARG A 12 -24.34 -34.46 43.41
CA ARG A 12 -23.47 -33.68 42.51
C ARG A 12 -24.26 -32.48 42.00
N GLY A 13 -23.81 -31.28 42.35
CA GLY A 13 -24.26 -30.03 41.74
C GLY A 13 -23.88 -29.99 40.28
N ALA A 14 -24.82 -29.68 39.42
CA ALA A 14 -24.63 -29.41 38.02
C ALA A 14 -23.98 -28.03 37.89
N ASP A 15 -22.71 -27.99 37.40
CA ASP A 15 -22.05 -26.75 36.98
C ASP A 15 -22.69 -26.26 35.69
N GLU A 16 -23.59 -25.28 35.80
CA GLU A 16 -24.03 -24.48 34.68
C GLU A 16 -22.86 -23.60 34.21
N HIS A 17 -22.12 -24.07 33.23
CA HIS A 17 -21.22 -23.22 32.42
C HIS A 17 -22.08 -22.27 31.61
N THR A 18 -22.37 -21.11 32.17
CA THR A 18 -22.86 -19.95 31.41
C THR A 18 -21.73 -19.43 30.53
N GLU A 19 -21.68 -19.92 29.29
CA GLU A 19 -20.87 -19.30 28.23
C GLU A 19 -21.32 -17.85 28.06
N LYS A 20 -20.54 -16.92 28.62
CA LYS A 20 -20.63 -15.50 28.26
C LYS A 20 -20.24 -15.36 26.81
N ARG A 21 -21.20 -15.38 25.91
CA ARG A 21 -21.05 -14.91 24.52
C ARG A 21 -20.61 -13.45 24.55
N PHE A 22 -19.33 -13.22 24.30
CA PHE A 22 -18.83 -11.90 23.97
C PHE A 22 -19.46 -11.46 22.65
N PRO A 23 -20.05 -10.26 22.54
CA PRO A 23 -20.56 -9.77 21.27
C PRO A 23 -19.39 -9.58 20.32
N ARG A 24 -19.30 -10.45 19.30
CA ARG A 24 -18.54 -10.18 18.09
C ARG A 24 -19.27 -9.08 17.35
N GLU A 25 -18.74 -7.88 17.39
CA GLU A 25 -18.87 -6.83 16.37
C GLU A 25 -18.31 -5.53 16.96
N ARG A 26 -16.99 -5.49 17.19
CA ARG A 26 -16.26 -4.26 16.98
C ARG A 26 -15.78 -4.31 15.53
N ARG A 27 -16.45 -3.55 14.65
CA ARG A 27 -15.87 -3.13 13.38
C ARG A 27 -14.42 -2.76 13.69
N ALA A 28 -13.48 -3.43 13.04
CA ALA A 28 -12.09 -3.00 13.06
C ALA A 28 -12.08 -1.54 12.63
N GLU A 29 -11.94 -0.62 13.58
CA GLU A 29 -11.58 0.74 13.28
C GLU A 29 -10.28 0.62 12.48
N GLU A 30 -10.38 1.01 11.22
CA GLU A 30 -9.25 1.05 10.29
C GLU A 30 -8.25 2.03 10.91
N ARG A 31 -7.34 1.49 11.73
CA ARG A 31 -6.28 2.29 12.36
C ARG A 31 -5.48 2.86 11.22
N VAL A 32 -5.59 4.16 11.01
CA VAL A 32 -4.74 4.90 10.08
C VAL A 32 -3.30 4.57 10.46
N PRO A 33 -2.52 3.93 9.59
CA PRO A 33 -1.14 3.59 9.92
C PRO A 33 -0.41 4.89 10.28
N VAL A 34 0.25 4.92 11.43
CA VAL A 34 1.06 6.06 11.92
C VAL A 34 2.05 6.57 10.86
N ARG A 35 2.37 5.73 9.90
CA ARG A 35 3.33 5.93 8.81
C ARG A 35 2.89 6.86 7.67
N GLU A 36 1.58 7.12 7.51
CA GLU A 36 1.11 8.11 6.52
C GLU A 36 1.28 9.57 6.98
N ARG A 37 1.56 9.81 8.27
CA ARG A 37 1.93 11.15 8.80
C ARG A 37 3.31 11.62 8.36
N ASP A 38 4.22 10.67 8.13
CA ASP A 38 5.61 10.98 7.78
C ASP A 38 5.79 11.29 6.29
N ALA A 39 4.72 11.15 5.47
CA ALA A 39 4.66 11.81 4.17
C ALA A 39 4.56 13.32 4.47
N GLY A 40 5.68 13.93 4.87
CA GLY A 40 5.74 15.32 5.28
C GLY A 40 5.03 16.24 4.30
N ALA A 41 4.79 17.49 4.67
CA ALA A 41 4.12 18.49 3.82
C ALA A 41 4.66 18.55 2.37
N ASP A 42 5.86 18.05 2.16
CA ASP A 42 6.55 17.86 0.89
C ASP A 42 5.96 16.68 0.09
N GLY A 43 4.88 16.87 -0.61
CA GLY A 43 4.29 15.85 -1.48
C GLY A 43 2.79 15.65 -1.30
N LEU A 44 2.17 16.39 -0.38
CA LEU A 44 0.71 16.48 -0.28
C LEU A 44 0.18 17.54 -1.22
N ILE A 45 -0.80 17.17 -2.05
CA ILE A 45 -1.55 18.09 -2.92
C ILE A 45 -2.99 18.07 -2.40
N GLU A 46 -3.44 19.20 -1.83
CA GLU A 46 -4.72 19.30 -1.14
C GLU A 46 -5.71 20.17 -1.90
N GLY A 47 -6.96 19.74 -1.94
CA GLY A 47 -8.06 20.47 -2.54
C GLY A 47 -8.30 20.18 -4.01
N ARG A 48 -9.53 20.44 -4.45
CA ARG A 48 -10.05 20.01 -5.76
C ARG A 48 -9.28 20.62 -6.92
N ASN A 49 -9.03 21.92 -6.88
CA ASN A 49 -8.34 22.63 -7.95
C ASN A 49 -6.88 22.15 -8.08
N ALA A 50 -6.16 22.08 -6.95
CA ALA A 50 -4.76 21.65 -6.95
C ALA A 50 -4.60 20.22 -7.47
N VAL A 51 -5.45 19.28 -7.06
CA VAL A 51 -5.43 17.90 -7.54
C VAL A 51 -5.81 17.82 -9.02
N THR A 52 -6.78 18.62 -9.48
CA THR A 52 -7.17 18.68 -10.90
C THR A 52 -6.02 19.19 -11.75
N GLU A 53 -5.35 20.26 -11.33
CA GLU A 53 -4.20 20.81 -12.06
C GLU A 53 -3.00 19.86 -12.05
N ALA A 54 -2.73 19.18 -10.93
CA ALA A 54 -1.67 18.18 -10.86
C ALA A 54 -1.91 17.02 -11.86
N LEU A 55 -3.17 16.55 -11.98
CA LEU A 55 -3.54 15.53 -12.96
C LEU A 55 -3.40 16.04 -14.40
N ARG A 56 -3.79 17.29 -14.69
CA ARG A 56 -3.64 17.91 -16.02
C ARG A 56 -2.18 18.12 -16.41
N ALA A 57 -1.37 18.54 -15.45
CA ALA A 57 0.06 18.78 -15.66
C ALA A 57 0.88 17.48 -15.80
N GLY A 58 0.26 16.30 -15.62
CA GLY A 58 0.99 15.02 -15.62
C GLY A 58 1.92 14.86 -14.43
N THR A 59 1.67 15.57 -13.32
CA THR A 59 2.47 15.42 -12.10
C THR A 59 2.41 13.96 -11.63
N PRO A 60 3.55 13.30 -11.34
CA PRO A 60 3.55 11.96 -10.85
C PRO A 60 2.79 11.86 -9.52
N ILE A 61 1.72 11.06 -9.48
CA ILE A 61 0.87 10.86 -8.32
C ILE A 61 0.91 9.40 -7.90
N ASP A 62 1.22 9.18 -6.62
CA ASP A 62 1.22 7.86 -6.02
C ASP A 62 -0.22 7.34 -5.81
N LYS A 63 -1.03 8.12 -5.11
CA LYS A 63 -2.43 7.79 -4.86
C LYS A 63 -3.25 9.05 -4.54
N ILE A 64 -4.56 8.95 -4.75
CA ILE A 64 -5.53 9.99 -4.41
C ILE A 64 -6.52 9.45 -3.40
N PHE A 65 -6.70 10.17 -2.28
CA PHE A 65 -7.73 9.92 -1.29
C PHE A 65 -8.92 10.82 -1.55
N ILE A 66 -10.11 10.22 -1.61
CA ILE A 66 -11.38 10.94 -1.78
C ILE A 66 -12.30 10.60 -0.61
N ALA A 67 -12.96 11.60 -0.06
CA ALA A 67 -13.90 11.44 1.04
C ALA A 67 -15.09 10.57 0.62
N ARG A 68 -15.37 9.53 1.40
CA ARG A 68 -16.50 8.63 1.18
C ARG A 68 -17.81 9.35 1.38
N GLY A 69 -18.80 9.11 0.49
CA GLY A 69 -20.16 9.61 0.62
C GLY A 69 -20.37 11.05 0.11
N GLU A 70 -19.34 11.72 -0.38
CA GLU A 70 -19.50 12.99 -1.07
C GLU A 70 -19.90 12.74 -2.54
N THR A 71 -21.14 13.05 -2.88
CA THR A 71 -21.71 12.92 -4.25
C THR A 71 -21.45 14.16 -5.11
N ASP A 72 -20.27 14.74 -4.99
CA ASP A 72 -19.89 15.93 -5.76
C ASP A 72 -19.40 15.54 -7.15
N LYS A 73 -19.94 16.20 -8.19
CA LYS A 73 -19.58 15.96 -9.59
C LYS A 73 -18.07 16.18 -9.84
N THR A 74 -17.47 17.16 -9.17
CA THR A 74 -16.04 17.47 -9.29
C THR A 74 -15.18 16.33 -8.75
N LEU A 75 -15.51 15.79 -7.58
CA LEU A 75 -14.81 14.64 -7.01
C LEU A 75 -14.96 13.39 -7.87
N GLY A 76 -16.16 13.16 -8.43
CA GLY A 76 -16.40 12.09 -9.40
C GLY A 76 -15.54 12.24 -10.65
N HIS A 77 -15.39 13.45 -11.18
CA HIS A 77 -14.52 13.73 -12.32
C HIS A 77 -13.04 13.49 -12.00
N ILE A 78 -12.56 13.99 -10.85
CA ILE A 78 -11.19 13.74 -10.38
C ILE A 78 -10.93 12.23 -10.27
N ALA A 79 -11.86 11.48 -9.66
CA ALA A 79 -11.73 10.03 -9.53
C ALA A 79 -11.65 9.31 -10.87
N SER A 80 -12.47 9.71 -11.84
CA SER A 80 -12.49 9.14 -13.20
C SER A 80 -11.19 9.43 -13.94
N THR A 81 -10.75 10.70 -13.95
CA THR A 81 -9.50 11.13 -14.60
C THR A 81 -8.30 10.42 -14.00
N ALA A 82 -8.23 10.34 -12.67
CA ALA A 82 -7.15 9.64 -11.97
C ALA A 82 -7.09 8.15 -12.32
N ARG A 83 -8.24 7.46 -12.37
CA ARG A 83 -8.30 6.04 -12.78
C ARG A 83 -7.88 5.85 -14.22
N ALA A 84 -8.28 6.74 -15.13
CA ALA A 84 -7.87 6.72 -16.53
C ALA A 84 -6.35 6.90 -16.68
N ALA A 85 -5.73 7.74 -15.84
CA ALA A 85 -4.28 7.91 -15.75
C ALA A 85 -3.55 6.79 -14.99
N GLY A 86 -4.24 5.72 -14.57
CA GLY A 86 -3.65 4.60 -13.83
C GLY A 86 -3.32 4.88 -12.37
N VAL A 87 -3.69 6.06 -11.84
CA VAL A 87 -3.48 6.45 -10.44
C VAL A 87 -4.43 5.69 -9.52
N VAL A 88 -3.92 5.24 -8.38
CA VAL A 88 -4.72 4.54 -7.37
C VAL A 88 -5.63 5.52 -6.64
N VAL A 89 -6.96 5.31 -6.73
CA VAL A 89 -7.96 6.10 -5.99
C VAL A 89 -8.46 5.29 -4.80
N VAL A 90 -8.36 5.88 -3.62
CA VAL A 90 -8.78 5.29 -2.33
C VAL A 90 -9.91 6.12 -1.75
N GLU A 91 -11.06 5.49 -1.52
CA GLU A 91 -12.12 6.12 -0.74
C GLU A 91 -11.79 6.02 0.76
N ALA A 92 -11.80 7.14 1.44
CA ALA A 92 -11.46 7.22 2.85
C ALA A 92 -12.52 8.01 3.64
N ASP A 93 -12.58 7.77 4.94
CA ASP A 93 -13.39 8.59 5.84
C ASP A 93 -12.84 10.04 5.86
N ARG A 94 -13.73 11.02 5.96
CA ARG A 94 -13.35 12.43 6.05
C ARG A 94 -12.37 12.71 7.19
N ARG A 95 -12.52 12.01 8.31
CA ARG A 95 -11.59 12.09 9.45
C ARG A 95 -10.16 11.71 9.07
N LYS A 96 -10.00 10.74 8.17
CA LYS A 96 -8.67 10.35 7.65
C LYS A 96 -8.07 11.50 6.83
N LEU A 97 -8.85 12.16 5.98
CA LEU A 97 -8.40 13.30 5.22
C LEU A 97 -8.04 14.48 6.15
N ASP A 98 -8.90 14.77 7.14
CA ASP A 98 -8.64 15.81 8.14
C ASP A 98 -7.34 15.54 8.91
N TYR A 99 -7.04 14.27 9.17
CA TYR A 99 -5.82 13.85 9.84
C TYR A 99 -4.57 14.03 8.98
N MET A 100 -4.66 13.68 7.69
CA MET A 100 -3.55 13.78 6.73
C MET A 100 -3.29 15.21 6.29
N SER A 101 -4.33 16.04 6.24
CA SER A 101 -4.29 17.41 5.75
C SER A 101 -3.39 18.31 6.61
N ALA A 102 -2.45 18.99 5.97
CA ALA A 102 -1.62 20.02 6.60
C ALA A 102 -2.40 21.35 6.75
N THR A 103 -3.21 21.70 5.73
CA THR A 103 -3.90 23.00 5.65
C THR A 103 -5.32 22.98 6.22
N LYS A 104 -5.89 21.80 6.46
CA LYS A 104 -7.32 21.58 6.81
C LYS A 104 -8.32 22.05 5.74
N ALA A 105 -7.83 22.39 4.55
CA ALA A 105 -8.62 22.88 3.41
C ALA A 105 -8.71 21.87 2.25
N HIS A 106 -8.65 20.56 2.54
CA HIS A 106 -8.59 19.50 1.54
C HIS A 106 -9.84 19.33 0.66
N GLN A 107 -10.98 19.93 1.02
CA GLN A 107 -12.21 19.91 0.19
C GLN A 107 -12.67 18.50 -0.25
N GLY A 108 -12.41 17.48 0.56
CA GLY A 108 -12.77 16.09 0.28
C GLY A 108 -11.78 15.33 -0.60
N VAL A 109 -10.62 15.91 -0.98
CA VAL A 109 -9.60 15.23 -1.78
C VAL A 109 -8.19 15.61 -1.37
N ILE A 110 -7.32 14.59 -1.32
CA ILE A 110 -5.87 14.74 -1.11
C ILE A 110 -5.15 13.78 -2.05
N ALA A 111 -4.16 14.27 -2.78
CA ALA A 111 -3.26 13.44 -3.56
C ALA A 111 -1.88 13.38 -2.90
N LEU A 112 -1.24 12.22 -2.99
CA LEU A 112 0.17 12.04 -2.65
C LEU A 112 0.98 12.07 -3.93
N ALA A 113 1.88 13.04 -4.07
CA ALA A 113 2.80 13.09 -5.18
C ALA A 113 3.82 11.95 -5.08
N ALA A 114 4.19 11.38 -6.22
CA ALA A 114 5.31 10.47 -6.33
C ALA A 114 6.58 11.23 -6.67
N VAL A 115 7.72 10.80 -6.16
CA VAL A 115 9.02 11.43 -6.47
C VAL A 115 9.51 11.11 -7.88
N ARG A 116 8.90 10.12 -8.52
CA ARG A 116 9.17 9.69 -9.90
C ARG A 116 7.95 9.00 -10.49
N GLU A 117 7.84 9.02 -11.81
CA GLU A 117 6.87 8.19 -12.54
C GLU A 117 7.19 6.71 -12.40
N TYR A 118 6.12 5.90 -12.40
CA TYR A 118 6.25 4.45 -12.43
C TYR A 118 6.56 3.98 -13.84
N ALA A 119 7.55 3.10 -13.98
CA ALA A 119 7.86 2.43 -15.24
C ALA A 119 6.87 1.30 -15.51
N SER A 120 6.78 0.87 -16.76
CA SER A 120 6.16 -0.42 -17.08
C SER A 120 7.16 -1.56 -16.88
N VAL A 121 6.66 -2.78 -16.69
CA VAL A 121 7.54 -3.97 -16.61
C VAL A 121 8.28 -4.18 -17.93
N GLU A 122 7.61 -3.92 -19.05
CA GLU A 122 8.20 -4.05 -20.37
C GLU A 122 9.38 -3.07 -20.61
N ASP A 123 9.25 -1.83 -20.13
CA ASP A 123 10.35 -0.85 -20.21
C ASP A 123 11.59 -1.35 -19.45
N ILE A 124 11.38 -1.95 -18.25
CA ILE A 124 12.46 -2.51 -17.44
C ILE A 124 13.13 -3.68 -18.16
N LEU A 125 12.34 -4.59 -18.73
CA LEU A 125 12.87 -5.74 -19.49
C LEU A 125 13.58 -5.31 -20.76
N SER A 126 13.07 -4.30 -21.46
CA SER A 126 13.68 -3.76 -22.66
C SER A 126 15.04 -3.11 -22.36
N ALA A 127 15.12 -2.36 -21.25
CA ALA A 127 16.40 -1.78 -20.82
C ALA A 127 17.47 -2.85 -20.47
N ALA A 128 17.07 -3.99 -19.93
CA ALA A 128 17.99 -5.11 -19.71
C ALA A 128 18.46 -5.72 -21.03
N ARG A 129 17.55 -5.92 -21.99
CA ARG A 129 17.88 -6.45 -23.33
C ARG A 129 18.84 -5.52 -24.10
N GLU A 130 18.61 -4.19 -24.03
CA GLU A 130 19.48 -3.20 -24.66
C GLU A 130 20.91 -3.20 -24.10
N ARG A 131 21.07 -3.64 -22.84
CA ARG A 131 22.38 -3.82 -22.20
C ARG A 131 22.99 -5.20 -22.45
N GLU A 132 22.29 -6.07 -23.14
CA GLU A 132 22.67 -7.48 -23.34
C GLU A 132 22.83 -8.24 -22.01
N GLU A 133 22.09 -7.84 -20.98
CA GLU A 133 22.14 -8.41 -19.64
C GLU A 133 20.90 -9.28 -19.35
N ALA A 134 21.10 -10.33 -18.56
CA ALA A 134 19.95 -11.08 -18.04
C ALA A 134 19.18 -10.21 -17.05
N PRO A 135 17.82 -10.09 -17.18
CA PRO A 135 17.06 -9.20 -16.31
C PRO A 135 17.11 -9.66 -14.85
N LEU A 136 17.53 -8.78 -13.95
CA LEU A 136 17.47 -8.95 -12.51
C LEU A 136 16.37 -8.04 -11.94
N LEU A 137 15.26 -8.64 -11.52
CA LEU A 137 14.09 -7.95 -10.99
C LEU A 137 13.92 -8.24 -9.50
N VAL A 138 13.72 -7.19 -8.69
CA VAL A 138 13.38 -7.34 -7.28
C VAL A 138 11.86 -7.17 -7.13
N VAL A 139 11.18 -8.23 -6.71
CA VAL A 139 9.72 -8.23 -6.54
C VAL A 139 9.39 -8.13 -5.06
N CYS A 140 8.71 -7.05 -4.68
CA CYS A 140 8.30 -6.77 -3.30
C CYS A 140 6.80 -6.97 -3.18
N ASP A 141 6.35 -7.88 -2.34
CA ASP A 141 4.93 -8.08 -2.05
C ASP A 141 4.59 -7.55 -0.66
N GLU A 142 3.51 -6.76 -0.58
CA GLU A 142 2.95 -6.16 0.66
C GLU A 142 3.94 -5.35 1.53
N ILE A 143 5.01 -4.81 0.97
CA ILE A 143 5.92 -3.90 1.69
C ILE A 143 5.21 -2.56 1.93
N SER A 144 4.61 -2.38 3.09
CA SER A 144 3.80 -1.21 3.43
C SER A 144 4.59 -0.06 4.05
N ASP A 145 5.84 -0.32 4.50
CA ASP A 145 6.71 0.67 5.11
C ASP A 145 7.58 1.37 4.07
N PRO A 146 7.45 2.71 3.90
CA PRO A 146 8.25 3.44 2.93
C PRO A 146 9.76 3.45 3.24
N HIS A 147 10.16 3.37 4.52
CA HIS A 147 11.58 3.26 4.87
C HIS A 147 12.16 1.93 4.39
N THR A 148 11.44 0.85 4.59
CA THR A 148 11.83 -0.48 4.11
C THR A 148 11.90 -0.51 2.59
N LEU A 149 10.89 0.03 1.88
CA LEU A 149 10.91 0.08 0.42
C LEU A 149 12.10 0.89 -0.09
N GLY A 150 12.40 2.04 0.50
CA GLY A 150 13.56 2.85 0.11
C GLY A 150 14.88 2.13 0.32
N ALA A 151 15.05 1.40 1.43
CA ALA A 151 16.22 0.59 1.68
C ALA A 151 16.39 -0.55 0.66
N ILE A 152 15.28 -1.21 0.28
CA ILE A 152 15.28 -2.26 -0.75
C ILE A 152 15.69 -1.66 -2.10
N ILE A 153 15.11 -0.52 -2.52
CA ILE A 153 15.45 0.15 -3.78
C ILE A 153 16.95 0.49 -3.83
N ARG A 154 17.51 1.04 -2.74
CA ARG A 154 18.94 1.34 -2.65
C ARG A 154 19.79 0.09 -2.80
N THR A 155 19.44 -0.99 -2.11
CA THR A 155 20.21 -2.24 -2.17
C THR A 155 20.10 -2.89 -3.56
N ALA A 156 18.91 -2.87 -4.16
CA ALA A 156 18.66 -3.38 -5.50
C ALA A 156 19.48 -2.64 -6.57
N GLU A 157 19.56 -1.31 -6.48
CA GLU A 157 20.35 -0.50 -7.37
C GLU A 157 21.85 -0.84 -7.25
N CYS A 158 22.38 -0.90 -6.02
CA CYS A 158 23.78 -1.30 -5.77
C CYS A 158 24.08 -2.73 -6.23
N ALA A 159 23.09 -3.62 -6.24
CA ALA A 159 23.23 -4.99 -6.74
C ALA A 159 23.13 -5.11 -8.27
N GLY A 160 22.93 -4.01 -8.98
CA GLY A 160 22.76 -4.01 -10.43
C GLY A 160 21.41 -4.53 -10.91
N ALA A 161 20.37 -4.45 -10.08
CA ALA A 161 19.03 -4.79 -10.52
C ALA A 161 18.54 -3.84 -11.62
N HIS A 162 17.71 -4.36 -12.53
CA HIS A 162 17.12 -3.59 -13.63
C HIS A 162 15.85 -2.87 -13.22
N GLY A 163 15.18 -3.33 -12.15
CA GLY A 163 13.99 -2.68 -11.62
C GLY A 163 13.43 -3.35 -10.37
N VAL A 164 12.54 -2.62 -9.70
CA VAL A 164 11.76 -3.08 -8.57
C VAL A 164 10.30 -3.16 -8.96
N ILE A 165 9.61 -4.22 -8.57
CA ILE A 165 8.20 -4.43 -8.86
C ILE A 165 7.43 -4.43 -7.54
N ILE A 166 6.38 -3.63 -7.47
CA ILE A 166 5.49 -3.54 -6.30
C ILE A 166 4.03 -3.72 -6.72
N PRO A 167 3.13 -4.17 -5.83
CA PRO A 167 1.71 -4.23 -6.14
C PRO A 167 1.10 -2.82 -6.14
N LYS A 168 0.04 -2.62 -6.95
CA LYS A 168 -0.74 -1.36 -6.98
C LYS A 168 -1.43 -1.04 -5.65
N ARG A 169 -1.73 -2.06 -4.84
CA ARG A 169 -2.43 -1.94 -3.56
C ARG A 169 -1.63 -2.64 -2.46
N ARG A 170 -1.85 -2.23 -1.21
CA ARG A 170 -1.20 -2.81 -0.02
C ARG A 170 0.32 -2.73 -0.05
N SER A 171 0.85 -1.68 -0.66
CA SER A 171 2.28 -1.40 -0.71
C SER A 171 2.54 0.08 -0.47
N ALA A 172 3.72 0.41 0.04
CA ALA A 172 4.26 1.76 0.01
C ALA A 172 4.42 2.20 -1.44
N GLY A 173 4.23 3.50 -1.71
CA GLY A 173 4.48 4.09 -3.01
C GLY A 173 5.75 4.93 -3.02
N LEU A 174 6.09 5.51 -4.17
CA LEU A 174 7.28 6.34 -4.35
C LEU A 174 7.12 7.74 -3.75
N THR A 175 6.89 7.81 -2.44
CA THR A 175 6.74 9.05 -1.69
C THR A 175 8.08 9.75 -1.44
N SER A 176 8.04 11.00 -0.94
CA SER A 176 9.25 11.75 -0.53
C SER A 176 10.12 10.99 0.49
N ILE A 177 9.50 10.18 1.35
CA ILE A 177 10.23 9.32 2.31
C ILE A 177 11.05 8.26 1.57
N VAL A 178 10.46 7.58 0.58
CA VAL A 178 11.18 6.60 -0.25
C VAL A 178 12.33 7.29 -0.98
N GLY A 179 12.11 8.50 -1.50
CA GLY A 179 13.18 9.30 -2.11
C GLY A 179 14.36 9.54 -1.16
N LYS A 180 14.08 9.93 0.08
CA LYS A 180 15.10 10.16 1.12
C LYS A 180 15.79 8.85 1.55
N THR A 181 15.04 7.81 1.85
CA THR A 181 15.58 6.54 2.40
C THR A 181 16.29 5.69 1.36
N SER A 182 15.96 5.86 0.08
CA SER A 182 16.72 5.25 -1.02
C SER A 182 18.04 5.96 -1.30
N ALA A 183 18.35 7.07 -0.61
CA ALA A 183 19.53 7.89 -0.86
C ALA A 183 19.67 8.31 -2.35
N GLY A 184 18.53 8.56 -3.01
CA GLY A 184 18.47 8.96 -4.41
C GLY A 184 18.44 7.80 -5.41
N ALA A 185 18.64 6.54 -5.01
CA ALA A 185 18.63 5.39 -5.90
C ALA A 185 17.32 5.25 -6.71
N VAL A 186 16.19 5.72 -6.15
CA VAL A 186 14.90 5.75 -6.85
C VAL A 186 14.93 6.59 -8.14
N SER A 187 15.87 7.50 -8.29
CA SER A 187 16.04 8.30 -9.53
C SER A 187 16.72 7.52 -10.65
N TYR A 188 17.40 6.44 -10.34
CA TYR A 188 18.14 5.61 -11.29
C TYR A 188 17.43 4.28 -11.55
N LEU A 189 17.01 3.59 -10.49
CA LEU A 189 16.36 2.29 -10.60
C LEU A 189 14.87 2.45 -10.86
N PRO A 190 14.34 1.99 -12.01
CA PRO A 190 12.91 2.09 -12.30
C PRO A 190 12.08 1.18 -11.38
N VAL A 191 10.89 1.67 -11.01
CA VAL A 191 9.94 0.93 -10.19
C VAL A 191 8.64 0.75 -10.98
N ALA A 192 8.18 -0.48 -11.13
CA ALA A 192 6.92 -0.80 -11.80
C ALA A 192 5.83 -1.16 -10.79
N ARG A 193 4.58 -0.83 -11.12
CA ARG A 193 3.39 -1.20 -10.37
C ARG A 193 2.55 -2.20 -11.12
N VAL A 194 2.23 -3.31 -10.49
CA VAL A 194 1.42 -4.35 -11.09
C VAL A 194 0.14 -4.63 -10.29
N PRO A 195 -0.97 -4.98 -10.93
CA PRO A 195 -2.20 -5.29 -10.23
C PRO A 195 -2.15 -6.63 -9.50
N ASN A 196 -1.32 -7.58 -9.99
CA ASN A 196 -1.25 -8.96 -9.49
C ASN A 196 0.16 -9.54 -9.69
N ILE A 197 0.92 -9.66 -8.61
CA ILE A 197 2.27 -10.23 -8.63
C ILE A 197 2.29 -11.69 -9.08
N PRO A 198 1.44 -12.60 -8.54
CA PRO A 198 1.41 -14.00 -9.02
C PRO A 198 1.13 -14.14 -10.53
N ALA A 199 0.30 -13.27 -11.11
CA ALA A 199 0.04 -13.30 -12.56
C ALA A 199 1.28 -12.88 -13.33
N LEU A 200 1.94 -11.79 -12.95
CA LEU A 200 3.19 -11.35 -13.56
C LEU A 200 4.28 -12.43 -13.48
N LEU A 201 4.46 -13.04 -12.32
CA LEU A 201 5.49 -14.07 -12.16
C LEU A 201 5.26 -15.28 -13.09
N ARG A 202 4.01 -15.66 -13.34
CA ARG A 202 3.70 -16.70 -14.32
C ARG A 202 4.02 -16.27 -15.74
N GLU A 203 3.73 -15.03 -16.09
CA GLU A 203 4.04 -14.46 -17.40
C GLU A 203 5.55 -14.42 -17.64
N LEU A 204 6.33 -13.92 -16.71
CA LEU A 204 7.80 -13.89 -16.76
C LEU A 204 8.38 -15.31 -16.89
N GLN A 205 7.85 -16.29 -16.13
CA GLN A 205 8.27 -17.68 -16.27
C GLN A 205 8.04 -18.28 -17.67
N GLN A 206 6.92 -17.91 -18.30
CA GLN A 206 6.64 -18.35 -19.69
C GLN A 206 7.63 -17.73 -20.69
N GLN A 207 8.18 -16.56 -20.38
CA GLN A 207 9.22 -15.89 -21.16
C GLN A 207 10.65 -16.43 -20.88
N GLY A 208 10.80 -17.41 -19.98
CA GLY A 208 12.06 -18.06 -19.66
C GLY A 208 12.78 -17.54 -18.43
N ASP A 209 12.17 -16.61 -17.69
CA ASP A 209 12.76 -16.10 -16.45
C ASP A 209 12.75 -17.13 -15.33
N ARG A 210 13.80 -17.09 -14.51
CA ARG A 210 13.93 -17.91 -13.30
C ARG A 210 13.60 -17.07 -12.07
N LYS A 211 12.82 -17.61 -11.14
CA LYS A 211 12.61 -17.00 -9.83
C LYS A 211 13.46 -17.66 -8.75
N SER A 212 14.07 -16.81 -7.92
CA SER A 212 14.63 -17.18 -6.62
C SER A 212 13.78 -16.54 -5.53
N VAL A 213 13.38 -17.31 -4.53
CA VAL A 213 12.69 -16.80 -3.34
C VAL A 213 13.71 -16.84 -2.21
N VAL A 214 13.94 -15.68 -1.58
CA VAL A 214 14.79 -15.53 -0.40
C VAL A 214 13.92 -15.33 0.82
#